data_baea32aba4dcd31da7111dffcb2b8f40
#
_entry.id   baea32aba4dcd31da7111dffcb2b8f40
#
_cell.length_a   1.000
_cell.length_b   1.000
_cell.length_c   1.000
_cell.angle_alpha   90.00
_cell.angle_beta   90.00
_cell.angle_gamma   90.00
#
_symmetry.space_group_name_H-M   'P 1'
#
loop_
_entity.id
_entity.type
_entity.pdbx_description
1 polymer ?
#
loop_
_entity_poly.entity_id
_entity_poly.type
_entity_poly.pdbx_seq_one_letter_code
_entity_poly.pdbx_strand_id
1 'polypeptide(L)'
;QQTTGIGMFGTTGWRRFKAHDEIKRWANAARKFASGAAQTPALKEKWLQCEGTWYVGVDVLPSDEDGRFEGIELAGPASELIQSVATKPLHPAQVSILYPGYPKPRQGETKAGFAYRQTRDAAHVDGLLPVGAERRRMLREPHAYVLGLPLNACDIKASPMVVWEGSHLIMHKAFQ
;
A
#
# COMPACT_ATOMS: atom_id res chain seq x y z
N GLN A 1 -12.17 26.70 0.75
CA GLN A 1 -12.92 25.68 1.52
C GLN A 1 -12.21 24.36 1.25
N GLN A 2 -11.41 23.90 2.20
CA GLN A 2 -10.88 22.55 2.17
C GLN A 2 -12.07 21.58 2.34
N THR A 3 -12.47 20.94 1.27
CA THR A 3 -13.29 19.73 1.34
C THR A 3 -12.46 18.71 2.10
N THR A 4 -12.73 18.56 3.37
CA THR A 4 -12.15 17.52 4.22
C THR A 4 -12.42 16.19 3.51
N GLY A 5 -11.39 15.32 3.37
CA GLY A 5 -11.42 14.06 2.63
C GLY A 5 -12.52 13.06 3.02
N ILE A 6 -13.35 13.41 3.99
CA ILE A 6 -14.57 12.69 4.42
C ILE A 6 -15.59 12.59 3.28
N GLY A 7 -15.70 13.61 2.40
CA GLY A 7 -16.68 13.61 1.31
C GLY A 7 -16.39 12.59 0.19
N MET A 8 -15.14 12.20 -0.02
CA MET A 8 -14.72 11.35 -1.13
C MET A 8 -14.94 9.85 -0.87
N PHE A 9 -14.65 9.40 0.34
CA PHE A 9 -14.74 7.98 0.72
C PHE A 9 -15.99 7.67 1.56
N GLY A 10 -16.82 8.69 1.84
CA GLY A 10 -18.04 8.53 2.61
C GLY A 10 -17.79 7.93 4.00
N THR A 11 -18.73 7.13 4.47
CA THR A 11 -18.67 6.48 5.78
C THR A 11 -17.81 5.21 5.79
N THR A 12 -17.59 4.58 4.62
CA THR A 12 -16.83 3.31 4.52
C THR A 12 -15.32 3.51 4.57
N GLY A 13 -14.82 4.62 4.00
CA GLY A 13 -13.39 4.93 3.95
C GLY A 13 -12.62 4.23 2.83
N TRP A 14 -13.32 3.54 1.92
CA TRP A 14 -12.70 2.88 0.78
C TRP A 14 -13.62 2.89 -0.44
N ARG A 15 -13.01 2.69 -1.61
CA ARG A 15 -13.74 2.55 -2.86
C ARG A 15 -13.03 1.53 -3.76
N ARG A 16 -13.82 0.63 -4.37
CA ARG A 16 -13.32 -0.35 -5.31
C ARG A 16 -13.78 -0.01 -6.72
N PHE A 17 -12.85 -0.08 -7.65
CA PHE A 17 -13.11 0.08 -9.07
C PHE A 17 -13.02 -1.26 -9.78
N LYS A 18 -13.86 -1.48 -10.79
CA LYS A 18 -13.74 -2.65 -11.66
C LYS A 18 -12.46 -2.54 -12.50
N ALA A 19 -11.95 -3.69 -12.91
CA ALA A 19 -10.84 -3.72 -13.86
C ALA A 19 -11.22 -2.96 -15.15
N HIS A 20 -10.31 -2.13 -15.63
CA HIS A 20 -10.44 -1.30 -16.82
C HIS A 20 -9.29 -1.60 -17.78
N ASP A 21 -9.54 -1.56 -19.10
CA ASP A 21 -8.51 -1.97 -20.07
C ASP A 21 -7.29 -1.05 -20.09
N GLU A 22 -7.48 0.23 -19.85
CA GLU A 22 -6.37 1.19 -19.75
C GLU A 22 -5.44 0.87 -18.60
N ILE A 23 -5.99 0.60 -17.41
CA ILE A 23 -5.16 0.25 -16.24
C ILE A 23 -4.48 -1.12 -16.38
N LYS A 24 -5.06 -2.04 -17.16
CA LYS A 24 -4.43 -3.36 -17.41
C LYS A 24 -3.09 -3.23 -18.12
N ARG A 25 -2.96 -2.29 -19.05
CA ARG A 25 -1.68 -2.05 -19.75
C ARG A 25 -0.61 -1.61 -18.78
N TRP A 26 -0.93 -0.64 -17.93
CA TRP A 26 -0.05 -0.19 -16.86
C TRP A 26 0.31 -1.31 -15.89
N ALA A 27 -0.69 -2.04 -15.40
CA ALA A 27 -0.50 -3.15 -14.47
C ALA A 27 0.36 -4.29 -15.04
N ASN A 28 0.24 -4.59 -16.34
CA ASN A 28 1.07 -5.60 -16.99
C ASN A 28 2.53 -5.19 -17.09
N ALA A 29 2.82 -3.93 -17.41
CA ALA A 29 4.18 -3.38 -17.43
C ALA A 29 4.75 -3.39 -16.00
N ALA A 30 4.01 -2.86 -15.03
CA ALA A 30 4.40 -2.85 -13.62
C ALA A 30 4.66 -4.26 -13.07
N ARG A 31 3.84 -5.24 -13.42
CA ARG A 31 4.04 -6.65 -13.01
C ARG A 31 5.35 -7.22 -13.54
N LYS A 32 5.64 -6.99 -14.81
CA LYS A 32 6.89 -7.46 -15.42
C LYS A 32 8.11 -6.87 -14.71
N PHE A 33 8.09 -5.58 -14.49
CA PHE A 33 9.16 -4.87 -13.77
C PHE A 33 9.29 -5.37 -12.32
N ALA A 34 8.17 -5.42 -11.57
CA ALA A 34 8.15 -5.85 -10.17
C ALA A 34 8.71 -7.26 -9.98
N SER A 35 8.36 -8.18 -10.89
CA SER A 35 8.87 -9.55 -10.87
C SER A 35 10.39 -9.58 -11.08
N GLY A 36 10.94 -8.76 -11.97
CA GLY A 36 12.38 -8.65 -12.21
C GLY A 36 13.09 -8.00 -11.01
N ALA A 37 12.57 -6.89 -10.51
CA ALA A 37 13.14 -6.18 -9.37
C ALA A 37 13.23 -7.05 -8.12
N ALA A 38 12.20 -7.85 -7.84
CA ALA A 38 12.18 -8.77 -6.69
C ALA A 38 13.20 -9.93 -6.82
N GLN A 39 13.78 -10.17 -7.98
CA GLN A 39 14.85 -11.15 -8.17
C GLN A 39 16.24 -10.52 -8.11
N THR A 40 16.36 -9.21 -8.15
CA THR A 40 17.63 -8.49 -8.05
C THR A 40 18.25 -8.70 -6.66
N PRO A 41 19.48 -9.23 -6.53
CA PRO A 41 20.06 -9.59 -5.23
C PRO A 41 20.02 -8.46 -4.19
N ALA A 42 20.46 -7.27 -4.57
CA ALA A 42 20.48 -6.10 -3.66
C ALA A 42 19.08 -5.67 -3.20
N LEU A 43 18.07 -5.70 -4.09
CA LEU A 43 16.69 -5.37 -3.71
C LEU A 43 16.06 -6.47 -2.89
N LYS A 44 16.39 -7.73 -3.18
CA LYS A 44 15.94 -8.87 -2.40
C LYS A 44 16.47 -8.82 -0.97
N GLU A 45 17.76 -8.58 -0.81
CA GLU A 45 18.38 -8.41 0.52
C GLU A 45 17.75 -7.28 1.32
N LYS A 46 17.48 -6.15 0.66
CA LYS A 46 16.89 -4.97 1.30
C LYS A 46 15.42 -5.15 1.69
N TRP A 47 14.64 -5.80 0.84
CA TRP A 47 13.18 -5.73 0.90
C TRP A 47 12.45 -7.05 1.19
N LEU A 48 13.13 -8.21 1.11
CA LEU A 48 12.52 -9.50 1.41
C LEU A 48 12.49 -9.74 2.91
N GLN A 49 11.30 -9.88 3.46
CA GLN A 49 11.03 -9.99 4.89
C GLN A 49 10.25 -11.27 5.23
N CYS A 50 9.95 -11.44 6.51
CA CYS A 50 9.10 -12.52 7.02
C CYS A 50 9.57 -13.91 6.53
N GLU A 51 10.84 -14.23 6.81
CA GLU A 51 11.47 -15.50 6.39
C GLU A 51 11.34 -15.76 4.87
N GLY A 52 11.43 -14.71 4.06
CA GLY A 52 11.38 -14.81 2.61
C GLY A 52 9.98 -14.91 2.01
N THR A 53 8.93 -14.67 2.80
CA THR A 53 7.55 -14.79 2.33
C THR A 53 6.87 -13.48 1.97
N TRP A 54 7.54 -12.33 2.20
CA TRP A 54 7.01 -11.01 1.87
C TRP A 54 8.08 -10.07 1.33
N TYR A 55 7.94 -9.62 0.10
CA TYR A 55 8.76 -8.57 -0.49
C TYR A 55 8.01 -7.24 -0.39
N VAL A 56 8.65 -6.22 0.22
CA VAL A 56 8.10 -4.87 0.43
C VAL A 56 9.05 -3.85 -0.15
N GLY A 57 8.97 -3.63 -1.45
CA GLY A 57 9.82 -2.70 -2.17
C GLY A 57 9.26 -1.28 -2.15
N VAL A 58 9.61 -0.49 -1.15
CA VAL A 58 9.23 0.93 -1.09
C VAL A 58 9.91 1.69 -2.23
N ASP A 59 9.13 2.46 -2.99
CA ASP A 59 9.57 3.26 -4.13
C ASP A 59 10.34 2.47 -5.21
N VAL A 60 10.10 1.17 -5.29
CA VAL A 60 10.83 0.30 -6.24
C VAL A 60 10.34 0.47 -7.67
N LEU A 61 9.05 0.75 -7.89
CA LEU A 61 8.52 1.01 -9.22
C LEU A 61 8.73 2.49 -9.58
N PRO A 62 9.59 2.81 -10.56
CA PRO A 62 9.96 4.19 -10.87
C PRO A 62 8.90 4.88 -11.74
N SER A 63 7.67 4.99 -11.23
CA SER A 63 6.64 5.83 -11.84
C SER A 63 6.96 7.30 -11.63
N ASP A 64 6.54 8.16 -12.58
CA ASP A 64 6.69 9.60 -12.44
C ASP A 64 5.62 10.22 -11.51
N GLU A 65 5.66 11.55 -11.37
CA GLU A 65 4.78 12.33 -10.50
C GLU A 65 3.29 12.24 -10.89
N ASP A 66 2.98 11.87 -12.12
CA ASP A 66 1.63 11.62 -12.62
C ASP A 66 1.25 10.13 -12.53
N GLY A 67 2.15 9.28 -12.02
CA GLY A 67 1.97 7.84 -11.94
C GLY A 67 2.24 7.12 -13.26
N ARG A 68 2.77 7.80 -14.30
CA ARG A 68 3.13 7.17 -15.57
C ARG A 68 4.33 6.25 -15.38
N PHE A 69 4.29 5.09 -16.00
CA PHE A 69 5.35 4.10 -15.96
C PHE A 69 5.68 3.58 -17.37
N GLU A 70 6.96 3.63 -17.75
CA GLU A 70 7.43 3.25 -19.10
C GLU A 70 6.63 3.94 -20.23
N GLY A 71 6.24 5.21 -20.04
CA GLY A 71 5.42 5.97 -20.99
C GLY A 71 3.94 5.59 -21.00
N ILE A 72 3.50 4.65 -20.17
CA ILE A 72 2.10 4.23 -20.04
C ILE A 72 1.43 5.06 -18.93
N GLU A 73 0.35 5.71 -19.25
CA GLU A 73 -0.42 6.51 -18.29
C GLU A 73 -1.12 5.63 -17.26
N LEU A 74 -1.14 6.10 -16.01
CA LEU A 74 -2.00 5.58 -14.97
C LEU A 74 -3.41 6.13 -15.20
N ALA A 75 -4.22 5.46 -16.02
CA ALA A 75 -5.51 5.93 -16.50
C ALA A 75 -6.68 5.15 -15.88
N GLY A 76 -7.90 5.64 -16.15
CA GLY A 76 -9.15 5.01 -15.73
C GLY A 76 -9.77 5.63 -14.46
N PRO A 77 -10.97 5.15 -14.04
CA PRO A 77 -11.80 5.82 -13.04
C PRO A 77 -11.15 6.05 -11.68
N ALA A 78 -10.21 5.20 -11.27
CA ALA A 78 -9.46 5.40 -10.03
C ALA A 78 -8.48 6.56 -10.15
N SER A 79 -7.80 6.68 -11.29
CA SER A 79 -6.88 7.78 -11.58
C SER A 79 -7.61 9.11 -11.68
N GLU A 80 -8.75 9.15 -12.35
CA GLU A 80 -9.60 10.34 -12.45
C GLU A 80 -10.04 10.84 -11.07
N LEU A 81 -10.44 9.91 -10.17
CA LEU A 81 -10.77 10.26 -8.80
C LEU A 81 -9.57 10.84 -8.07
N ILE A 82 -8.39 10.21 -8.19
CA ILE A 82 -7.16 10.69 -7.55
C ILE A 82 -6.82 12.09 -8.05
N GLN A 83 -6.82 12.33 -9.35
CA GLN A 83 -6.53 13.64 -9.94
C GLN A 83 -7.50 14.73 -9.45
N SER A 84 -8.76 14.38 -9.18
CA SER A 84 -9.74 15.33 -8.66
C SER A 84 -9.48 15.78 -7.23
N VAL A 85 -8.67 15.04 -6.46
CA VAL A 85 -8.45 15.26 -5.02
C VAL A 85 -6.97 15.42 -4.64
N ALA A 86 -6.06 14.96 -5.48
CA ALA A 86 -4.63 15.05 -5.24
C ALA A 86 -4.17 16.51 -5.32
N THR A 87 -3.51 16.97 -4.26
CA THR A 87 -2.89 18.29 -4.19
C THR A 87 -1.37 18.24 -4.32
N LYS A 88 -0.82 17.05 -4.46
CA LYS A 88 0.61 16.78 -4.53
C LYS A 88 0.90 15.71 -5.57
N PRO A 89 2.12 15.70 -6.14
CA PRO A 89 2.59 14.64 -7.01
C PRO A 89 2.48 13.26 -6.37
N LEU A 90 2.35 12.22 -7.19
CA LEU A 90 2.43 10.84 -6.75
C LEU A 90 3.88 10.47 -6.43
N HIS A 91 4.06 9.66 -5.39
CA HIS A 91 5.35 9.03 -5.13
C HIS A 91 5.57 7.84 -6.07
N PRO A 92 6.83 7.44 -6.33
CA PRO A 92 7.11 6.15 -6.95
C PRO A 92 6.38 5.03 -6.22
N ALA A 93 5.85 4.06 -6.95
CA ALA A 93 4.98 3.08 -6.35
C ALA A 93 5.74 2.02 -5.55
N GLN A 94 5.18 1.66 -4.41
CA GLN A 94 5.62 0.51 -3.65
C GLN A 94 5.19 -0.79 -4.33
N VAL A 95 6.10 -1.75 -4.40
CA VAL A 95 5.82 -3.12 -4.86
C VAL A 95 5.68 -4.04 -3.67
N SER A 96 4.55 -4.72 -3.52
CA SER A 96 4.33 -5.72 -2.48
C SER A 96 4.05 -7.08 -3.10
N ILE A 97 4.85 -8.09 -2.75
CA ILE A 97 4.69 -9.47 -3.27
C ILE A 97 4.62 -10.43 -2.09
N LEU A 98 3.55 -11.20 -2.03
CA LEU A 98 3.40 -12.29 -1.08
C LEU A 98 3.76 -13.61 -1.74
N TYR A 99 4.59 -14.40 -1.06
CA TYR A 99 5.01 -15.72 -1.50
C TYR A 99 4.29 -16.82 -0.70
N PRO A 100 4.24 -18.05 -1.23
CA PRO A 100 3.68 -19.18 -0.50
C PRO A 100 4.30 -19.34 0.91
N GLY A 101 3.46 -19.57 1.90
CA GLY A 101 3.86 -19.67 3.29
C GLY A 101 3.71 -18.39 4.12
N TYR A 102 3.37 -17.27 3.51
CA TYR A 102 3.00 -16.05 4.25
C TYR A 102 1.69 -16.31 5.06
N PRO A 103 1.56 -15.75 6.30
CA PRO A 103 2.53 -14.91 7.02
C PRO A 103 3.58 -15.73 7.80
N LYS A 104 4.77 -15.15 7.91
CA LYS A 104 5.86 -15.63 8.78
C LYS A 104 6.29 -14.51 9.73
N PRO A 105 6.99 -14.83 10.83
CA PRO A 105 7.54 -13.82 11.72
C PRO A 105 8.51 -12.88 11.01
N ARG A 106 8.59 -11.65 11.48
CA ARG A 106 9.65 -10.71 11.11
C ARG A 106 10.92 -11.05 11.89
N GLN A 107 12.06 -10.65 11.37
CA GLN A 107 13.32 -10.81 12.07
C GLN A 107 13.24 -10.17 13.48
N GLY A 108 13.60 -10.92 14.53
CA GLY A 108 13.54 -10.48 15.91
C GLY A 108 12.12 -10.37 16.51
N GLU A 109 11.09 -10.74 15.78
CA GLU A 109 9.71 -10.74 16.31
C GLU A 109 9.51 -11.93 17.25
N THR A 110 8.97 -11.67 18.47
CA THR A 110 8.63 -12.74 19.40
C THR A 110 7.41 -13.52 18.94
N LYS A 111 7.25 -14.78 19.41
CA LYS A 111 6.06 -15.59 19.14
C LYS A 111 4.77 -14.88 19.56
N ALA A 112 4.77 -14.23 20.73
CA ALA A 112 3.62 -13.47 21.21
C ALA A 112 3.32 -12.24 20.34
N GLY A 113 4.36 -11.52 19.91
CA GLY A 113 4.22 -10.39 18.99
C GLY A 113 3.65 -10.82 17.64
N PHE A 114 4.13 -11.92 17.09
CA PHE A 114 3.61 -12.47 15.84
C PHE A 114 2.14 -12.90 15.96
N ALA A 115 1.78 -13.65 17.01
CA ALA A 115 0.39 -14.05 17.28
C ALA A 115 -0.54 -12.83 17.43
N TYR A 116 -0.10 -11.81 18.17
CA TYR A 116 -0.84 -10.55 18.31
C TYR A 116 -1.04 -9.84 16.97
N ARG A 117 0.00 -9.77 16.13
CA ARG A 117 -0.08 -9.16 14.80
C ARG A 117 -1.08 -9.90 13.89
N GLN A 118 -1.10 -11.23 13.94
CA GLN A 118 -2.08 -12.04 13.21
C GLN A 118 -3.51 -11.79 13.70
N THR A 119 -3.73 -11.73 15.02
CA THR A 119 -5.05 -11.50 15.62
C THR A 119 -5.71 -10.20 15.15
N ARG A 120 -4.92 -9.18 14.88
CA ARG A 120 -5.40 -7.88 14.38
C ARG A 120 -5.30 -7.72 12.87
N ASP A 121 -5.12 -8.79 12.10
CA ASP A 121 -4.92 -8.75 10.64
C ASP A 121 -3.80 -7.78 10.20
N ALA A 122 -2.76 -7.63 11.03
CA ALA A 122 -1.69 -6.65 10.88
C ALA A 122 -2.17 -5.18 10.72
N ALA A 123 -3.37 -4.84 11.22
CA ALA A 123 -3.96 -3.51 11.08
C ALA A 123 -3.02 -2.42 11.58
N HIS A 124 -2.89 -1.35 10.81
CA HIS A 124 -2.07 -0.17 11.10
C HIS A 124 -2.62 1.05 10.36
N VAL A 125 -2.10 2.19 10.69
CA VAL A 125 -2.32 3.44 9.96
C VAL A 125 -0.98 3.81 9.32
N ASP A 126 -1.02 4.10 8.02
CA ASP A 126 0.17 4.54 7.29
C ASP A 126 0.64 5.91 7.77
N GLY A 127 1.94 6.16 7.64
CA GLY A 127 2.57 7.42 8.06
C GLY A 127 2.79 7.59 9.56
N LEU A 128 2.50 6.58 10.38
CA LEU A 128 2.84 6.56 11.80
C LEU A 128 4.27 6.09 12.02
N LEU A 129 5.18 7.02 12.29
CA LEU A 129 6.58 6.75 12.55
C LEU A 129 6.90 6.81 14.06
N PRO A 130 7.86 5.99 14.54
CA PRO A 130 8.35 6.09 15.91
C PRO A 130 9.21 7.34 16.09
N VAL A 131 8.91 8.15 17.07
CA VAL A 131 9.60 9.43 17.36
C VAL A 131 10.15 9.43 18.79
N GLY A 132 11.36 9.95 18.94
CA GLY A 132 12.05 10.10 20.24
C GLY A 132 12.54 8.77 20.82
N ALA A 133 13.20 8.84 21.98
CA ALA A 133 13.75 7.68 22.70
C ALA A 133 12.67 6.68 23.12
N GLU A 134 11.49 7.18 23.47
CA GLU A 134 10.32 6.36 23.85
C GLU A 134 9.61 5.73 22.64
N ARG A 135 10.06 6.00 21.41
CA ARG A 135 9.50 5.47 20.17
C ARG A 135 7.97 5.65 20.07
N ARG A 136 7.44 6.78 20.52
CA ARG A 136 6.01 7.08 20.41
C ARG A 136 5.61 7.18 18.94
N ARG A 137 4.49 6.57 18.59
CA ARG A 137 3.96 6.63 17.23
C ARG A 137 3.32 7.98 16.97
N MET A 138 3.87 8.73 16.02
CA MET A 138 3.40 10.05 15.62
C MET A 138 3.09 10.05 14.13
N LEU A 139 2.00 10.73 13.72
CA LEU A 139 1.72 10.93 12.30
C LEU A 139 2.75 11.93 11.73
N ARG A 140 3.66 11.41 10.90
CA ARG A 140 4.74 12.19 10.26
C ARG A 140 4.58 12.28 8.75
N GLU A 141 3.93 11.31 8.15
CA GLU A 141 3.70 11.22 6.71
C GLU A 141 2.19 11.09 6.47
N PRO A 142 1.43 12.21 6.53
CA PRO A 142 0.00 12.15 6.32
C PRO A 142 -0.32 11.76 4.88
N HIS A 143 -1.07 10.68 4.71
CA HIS A 143 -1.53 10.19 3.42
C HIS A 143 -2.96 10.66 3.18
N ALA A 144 -3.24 11.24 2.03
CA ALA A 144 -4.59 11.61 1.62
C ALA A 144 -5.39 10.36 1.21
N TYR A 145 -4.72 9.39 0.61
CA TYR A 145 -5.27 8.09 0.17
C TYR A 145 -4.13 7.09 -0.07
N VAL A 146 -4.51 5.83 -0.21
CA VAL A 146 -3.65 4.74 -0.71
C VAL A 146 -4.35 4.12 -1.92
N LEU A 147 -3.64 4.04 -3.04
CA LEU A 147 -4.11 3.35 -4.24
C LEU A 147 -3.50 1.96 -4.32
N GLY A 148 -4.32 0.93 -4.15
CA GLY A 148 -3.92 -0.47 -4.34
C GLY A 148 -4.27 -0.97 -5.74
N LEU A 149 -3.25 -1.38 -6.50
CA LEU A 149 -3.40 -1.96 -7.84
C LEU A 149 -2.97 -3.43 -7.83
N PRO A 150 -3.90 -4.40 -7.87
CA PRO A 150 -3.55 -5.80 -8.05
C PRO A 150 -2.86 -6.02 -9.40
N LEU A 151 -1.63 -6.54 -9.39
CA LEU A 151 -0.87 -6.82 -10.60
C LEU A 151 -1.13 -8.21 -11.18
N ASN A 152 -1.80 -9.07 -10.42
CA ASN A 152 -2.24 -10.41 -10.82
C ASN A 152 -3.55 -10.76 -10.12
N ALA A 153 -4.20 -11.83 -10.57
CA ALA A 153 -5.38 -12.35 -9.89
C ALA A 153 -5.01 -12.82 -8.48
N CYS A 154 -5.79 -12.38 -7.50
CA CYS A 154 -5.65 -12.77 -6.10
C CYS A 154 -6.97 -13.35 -5.60
N ASP A 155 -6.92 -14.50 -4.99
CA ASP A 155 -8.04 -15.09 -4.27
C ASP A 155 -7.98 -14.80 -2.76
N ILE A 156 -8.98 -15.24 -2.02
CA ILE A 156 -9.05 -15.03 -0.57
C ILE A 156 -7.88 -15.70 0.19
N LYS A 157 -7.23 -16.69 -0.38
CA LYS A 157 -6.09 -17.39 0.24
C LYS A 157 -4.76 -16.69 -0.01
N ALA A 158 -4.74 -15.70 -0.90
CA ALA A 158 -3.55 -14.92 -1.25
C ALA A 158 -3.33 -13.72 -0.31
N SER A 159 -3.89 -13.74 0.90
CA SER A 159 -3.79 -12.65 1.88
C SER A 159 -4.19 -11.28 1.30
N PRO A 160 -5.43 -11.14 0.83
CA PRO A 160 -5.91 -9.88 0.27
C PRO A 160 -5.87 -8.77 1.31
N MET A 161 -5.88 -7.53 0.84
CA MET A 161 -5.98 -6.37 1.74
C MET A 161 -7.30 -6.40 2.51
N VAL A 162 -7.22 -6.17 3.82
CA VAL A 162 -8.36 -6.04 4.72
C VAL A 162 -8.49 -4.58 5.15
N VAL A 163 -9.71 -4.06 5.12
CA VAL A 163 -10.01 -2.68 5.54
C VAL A 163 -11.08 -2.71 6.62
N TRP A 164 -10.88 -1.94 7.68
CA TRP A 164 -11.90 -1.75 8.70
C TRP A 164 -12.75 -0.53 8.35
N GLU A 165 -13.95 -0.79 7.86
CA GLU A 165 -14.86 0.27 7.42
C GLU A 165 -15.10 1.31 8.50
N GLY A 166 -15.08 2.57 8.11
CA GLY A 166 -15.26 3.70 9.02
C GLY A 166 -14.06 4.04 9.91
N SER A 167 -13.00 3.21 9.90
CA SER A 167 -11.82 3.44 10.74
C SER A 167 -11.14 4.79 10.47
N HIS A 168 -11.17 5.30 9.25
CA HIS A 168 -10.63 6.60 8.88
C HIS A 168 -11.26 7.76 9.68
N LEU A 169 -12.56 7.69 9.97
CA LEU A 169 -13.26 8.69 10.79
C LEU A 169 -12.80 8.66 12.24
N ILE A 170 -12.62 7.44 12.79
CA ILE A 170 -12.15 7.23 14.15
C ILE A 170 -10.71 7.73 14.29
N MET A 171 -9.84 7.35 13.36
CA MET A 171 -8.42 7.73 13.39
C MET A 171 -8.23 9.22 13.15
N HIS A 172 -8.99 9.82 12.22
CA HIS A 172 -8.96 11.26 12.02
C HIS A 172 -9.26 12.04 13.32
N LYS A 173 -10.31 11.61 14.05
CA LYS A 173 -10.66 12.20 15.34
C LYS A 173 -9.59 11.98 16.42
N ALA A 174 -8.92 10.82 16.39
CA ALA A 174 -7.89 10.49 17.38
C ALA A 174 -6.57 11.24 17.16
N PHE A 175 -6.33 11.78 15.96
CA PHE A 175 -5.11 12.54 15.62
C PHE A 175 -5.30 14.07 15.63
N GLN A 176 -6.48 14.55 15.95
CA GLN A 176 -6.76 15.98 16.22
C GLN A 176 -6.37 16.35 17.66
#